data_1b98d814de9d132f5346ccb251125f44
#
_entry.id   1b98d814de9d132f5346ccb251125f44
#
_cell.length_a   1.000
_cell.length_b   1.000
_cell.length_c   1.000
_cell.angle_alpha   90.00
_cell.angle_beta   90.00
_cell.angle_gamma   90.00
#
_symmetry.space_group_name_H-M   'P 1'
#
loop_
_entity.id
_entity.type
_entity.pdbx_description
1 polymer ?
#
loop_
_entity_poly.entity_id
_entity_poly.type
_entity_poly.pdbx_seq_one_letter_code
_entity_poly.pdbx_strand_id
1 'polypeptide(L)'
;MILMRRWNDAIGNRMVRDTPHQKGTRVPIFYDNEGDDSCRPQAFVVEQAPNWVLRQHYHGVHQFQVVSAGAGSIGRHQVAPLIVHYSSPESGYGPITAGPEGLSYYTLRAN
;
A
#
# COMPACT_ATOMS: atom_id res chain seq x y z
N MET A 1 13.83 -21.21 0.53
CA MET A 1 12.82 -20.98 1.60
C MET A 1 11.53 -20.48 0.96
N ILE A 2 10.42 -21.01 1.41
CA ILE A 2 9.09 -20.62 0.95
C ILE A 2 8.32 -20.12 2.16
N LEU A 3 7.71 -18.93 2.04
CA LEU A 3 6.86 -18.33 3.07
C LEU A 3 5.47 -18.09 2.50
N MET A 4 4.46 -18.42 3.28
CA MET A 4 3.06 -18.10 2.98
C MET A 4 2.40 -17.52 4.22
N ARG A 5 1.55 -16.51 4.02
CA ARG A 5 0.81 -15.92 5.12
C ARG A 5 -0.64 -15.69 4.70
N ARG A 6 -1.57 -16.21 5.49
CA ARG A 6 -2.99 -15.98 5.27
C ARG A 6 -3.37 -14.60 5.78
N TRP A 7 -4.37 -13.99 5.13
CA TRP A 7 -4.90 -12.70 5.55
C TRP A 7 -5.32 -12.70 7.02
N ASN A 8 -6.03 -13.75 7.46
CA ASN A 8 -6.51 -13.86 8.84
C ASN A 8 -5.38 -13.89 9.88
N ASP A 9 -4.19 -14.36 9.49
CA ASP A 9 -3.03 -14.33 10.38
C ASP A 9 -2.36 -12.95 10.37
N ALA A 10 -2.37 -12.27 9.24
CA ALA A 10 -1.74 -10.97 9.08
C ALA A 10 -2.51 -9.84 9.78
N ILE A 11 -3.84 -9.87 9.76
CA ILE A 11 -4.67 -8.78 10.29
C ILE A 11 -4.50 -8.55 11.80
N GLY A 12 -3.98 -9.53 12.53
CA GLY A 12 -3.65 -9.36 13.94
C GLY A 12 -2.54 -8.34 14.18
N ASN A 13 -1.75 -8.01 13.15
CA ASN A 13 -0.68 -7.01 13.22
C ASN A 13 -1.09 -5.67 12.59
N ARG A 14 -2.38 -5.46 12.36
CA ARG A 14 -2.88 -4.20 11.78
C ARG A 14 -2.49 -3.02 12.67
N MET A 15 -1.93 -1.99 12.05
CA MET A 15 -1.52 -0.77 12.72
C MET A 15 -2.35 0.41 12.23
N VAL A 16 -2.85 1.22 13.17
CA VAL A 16 -3.55 2.46 12.83
C VAL A 16 -2.53 3.51 12.39
N ARG A 17 -2.83 4.18 11.28
CA ARG A 17 -2.08 5.34 10.79
C ARG A 17 -3.01 6.55 10.83
N ASP A 18 -2.73 7.47 11.72
CA ASP A 18 -3.49 8.72 11.87
C ASP A 18 -2.51 9.88 12.03
N THR A 19 -1.95 10.32 10.92
CA THR A 19 -0.98 11.40 10.84
C THR A 19 -1.46 12.41 9.80
N PRO A 20 -0.86 13.62 9.74
CA PRO A 20 -1.18 14.55 8.65
C PRO A 20 -0.93 14.00 7.24
N HIS A 21 -0.14 12.93 7.13
CA HIS A 21 0.24 12.36 5.83
C HIS A 21 -0.49 11.05 5.51
N GLN A 22 -1.02 10.34 6.51
CA GLN A 22 -1.67 9.04 6.33
C GLN A 22 -2.89 8.92 7.23
N LYS A 23 -4.01 8.51 6.66
CA LYS A 23 -5.24 8.17 7.40
C LYS A 23 -5.71 6.79 6.96
N GLY A 24 -5.84 5.88 7.92
CA GLY A 24 -6.27 4.51 7.70
C GLY A 24 -5.46 3.53 8.51
N THR A 25 -5.18 2.37 7.92
CA THR A 25 -4.44 1.30 8.59
C THR A 25 -3.41 0.69 7.65
N ARG A 26 -2.45 0.00 8.23
CA ARG A 26 -1.42 -0.74 7.51
C ARG A 26 -1.28 -2.12 8.12
N VAL A 27 -1.27 -3.15 7.27
CA VAL A 27 -1.17 -4.54 7.68
C VAL A 27 0.13 -5.12 7.14
N PRO A 28 1.14 -5.33 7.99
CA PRO A 28 2.39 -5.98 7.56
C PRO A 28 2.14 -7.43 7.15
N ILE A 29 2.72 -7.85 6.03
CA ILE A 29 2.69 -9.23 5.56
C ILE A 29 4.08 -9.86 5.69
N PHE A 30 5.07 -9.33 4.95
CA PHE A 30 6.46 -9.79 5.00
C PHE A 30 7.40 -8.60 5.10
N TYR A 31 8.34 -8.68 6.03
CA TYR A 31 9.48 -7.76 6.17
C TYR A 31 9.08 -6.28 6.20
N ASP A 32 7.91 -5.97 6.73
CA ASP A 32 7.43 -4.61 6.88
C ASP A 32 7.53 -4.20 8.35
N ASN A 33 8.75 -4.08 8.83
CA ASN A 33 9.04 -3.60 10.18
C ASN A 33 9.58 -2.17 10.09
N GLU A 34 9.05 -1.31 10.91
CA GLU A 34 9.52 0.06 10.99
C GLU A 34 11.01 0.08 11.35
N GLY A 35 11.81 0.81 10.54
CA GLY A 35 13.25 0.86 10.72
C GLY A 35 14.02 -0.35 10.17
N ASP A 36 13.36 -1.29 9.52
CA ASP A 36 14.04 -2.42 8.87
C ASP A 36 14.71 -1.95 7.58
N ASP A 37 16.02 -1.90 7.58
CA ASP A 37 16.87 -1.54 6.45
C ASP A 37 17.56 -2.75 5.83
N SER A 38 17.05 -3.95 6.09
CA SER A 38 17.67 -5.22 5.67
C SER A 38 17.72 -5.43 4.15
N CYS A 39 17.14 -4.54 3.36
CA CYS A 39 17.05 -4.63 1.90
C CYS A 39 16.32 -5.90 1.42
N ARG A 40 15.47 -6.48 2.24
CA ARG A 40 14.63 -7.60 1.84
C ARG A 40 13.39 -7.11 1.11
N PRO A 41 12.81 -7.93 0.21
CA PRO A 41 11.52 -7.62 -0.38
C PRO A 41 10.46 -7.41 0.70
N GLN A 42 9.59 -6.43 0.48
CA GLN A 42 8.54 -6.10 1.45
C GLN A 42 7.16 -6.34 0.86
N ALA A 43 6.23 -6.75 1.72
CA ALA A 43 4.81 -6.85 1.38
C ALA A 43 3.97 -6.35 2.54
N PHE A 44 3.05 -5.43 2.26
CA PHE A 44 2.09 -4.94 3.24
C PHE A 44 0.82 -4.46 2.54
N VAL A 45 -0.26 -4.32 3.29
CA VAL A 45 -1.52 -3.78 2.79
C VAL A 45 -1.77 -2.42 3.43
N VAL A 46 -2.08 -1.45 2.60
CA VAL A 46 -2.57 -0.14 3.04
C VAL A 46 -4.09 -0.15 2.91
N GLU A 47 -4.79 0.18 3.98
CA GLU A 47 -6.23 0.37 4.00
C GLU A 47 -6.47 1.87 4.18
N GLN A 48 -6.55 2.58 3.09
CA GLN A 48 -6.66 4.05 3.10
C GLN A 48 -8.08 4.46 3.47
N ALA A 49 -8.19 5.39 4.42
CA ALA A 49 -9.48 5.83 4.94
C ALA A 49 -10.37 6.46 3.85
N PRO A 50 -11.71 6.39 4.00
CA PRO A 50 -12.63 6.99 3.03
C PRO A 50 -12.29 8.45 2.74
N ASN A 51 -12.31 8.79 1.46
CA ASN A 51 -12.09 10.14 0.93
C ASN A 51 -10.71 10.74 1.23
N TRP A 52 -9.79 9.97 1.80
CA TRP A 52 -8.45 10.46 2.09
C TRP A 52 -7.62 10.57 0.80
N VAL A 53 -6.81 11.62 0.72
CA VAL A 53 -5.89 11.87 -0.39
C VAL A 53 -4.47 11.71 0.12
N LEU A 54 -3.78 10.70 -0.38
CA LEU A 54 -2.35 10.51 -0.15
C LEU A 54 -1.59 11.26 -1.25
N ARG A 55 -0.77 12.22 -0.84
CA ARG A 55 -0.06 13.10 -1.77
C ARG A 55 0.88 12.34 -2.69
N GLN A 56 1.14 12.92 -3.86
CA GLN A 56 2.15 12.41 -4.78
C GLN A 56 3.49 12.26 -4.08
N HIS A 57 4.13 11.11 -4.29
CA HIS A 57 5.41 10.77 -3.68
C HIS A 57 6.16 9.76 -4.53
N TYR A 58 7.40 9.43 -4.14
CA TYR A 58 8.18 8.40 -4.82
C TYR A 58 8.99 7.58 -3.81
N HIS A 59 9.46 6.42 -4.27
CA HIS A 59 10.32 5.54 -3.50
C HIS A 59 11.57 5.18 -4.31
N GLY A 60 12.64 4.78 -3.63
CA GLY A 60 13.89 4.39 -4.26
C GLY A 60 13.94 2.94 -4.73
N VAL A 61 12.80 2.25 -4.82
CA VAL A 61 12.70 0.83 -5.15
C VAL A 61 11.61 0.58 -6.18
N HIS A 62 11.68 -0.57 -6.84
CA HIS A 62 10.57 -1.05 -7.67
C HIS A 62 9.39 -1.39 -6.79
N GLN A 63 8.19 -0.99 -7.20
CA GLN A 63 7.00 -1.20 -6.39
C GLN A 63 5.81 -1.57 -7.26
N PHE A 64 5.10 -2.61 -6.83
CA PHE A 64 3.78 -2.95 -7.35
C PHE A 64 2.73 -2.66 -6.30
N GLN A 65 1.58 -2.17 -6.74
CA GLN A 65 0.40 -2.04 -5.89
C GLN A 65 -0.76 -2.76 -6.55
N VAL A 66 -1.44 -3.59 -5.78
CA VAL A 66 -2.59 -4.38 -6.26
C VAL A 66 -3.79 -4.00 -5.42
N VAL A 67 -4.79 -3.40 -6.05
CA VAL A 67 -6.02 -3.01 -5.35
C VAL A 67 -6.79 -4.25 -4.96
N SER A 68 -7.12 -4.38 -3.69
CA SER A 68 -7.82 -5.55 -3.14
C SER A 68 -9.26 -5.26 -2.74
N ALA A 69 -9.59 -4.02 -2.39
CA ALA A 69 -10.95 -3.64 -1.98
C ALA A 69 -11.17 -2.14 -2.16
N GLY A 70 -12.44 -1.75 -2.22
CA GLY A 70 -12.82 -0.37 -2.38
C GLY A 70 -12.61 0.16 -3.79
N ALA A 71 -12.56 1.48 -3.91
CA ALA A 71 -12.34 2.16 -5.17
C ALA A 71 -11.71 3.53 -4.91
N GLY A 72 -11.16 4.11 -5.96
CA GLY A 72 -10.56 5.44 -5.88
C GLY A 72 -9.82 5.79 -7.15
N SER A 73 -8.75 6.56 -7.04
CA SER A 73 -7.92 6.92 -8.17
C SER A 73 -6.45 7.01 -7.79
N ILE A 74 -5.58 6.74 -8.78
CA ILE A 74 -4.14 7.02 -8.69
C ILE A 74 -3.83 7.98 -9.84
N GLY A 75 -3.48 9.23 -9.50
CA GLY A 75 -3.39 10.28 -10.49
C GLY A 75 -4.72 10.47 -11.20
N ARG A 76 -4.75 10.30 -12.51
CA ARG A 76 -5.96 10.40 -13.34
C ARG A 76 -6.67 9.06 -13.55
N HIS A 77 -6.09 7.96 -13.07
CA HIS A 77 -6.61 6.63 -13.36
C HIS A 77 -7.55 6.17 -12.26
N GLN A 78 -8.78 5.80 -12.64
CA GLN A 78 -9.72 5.14 -11.73
C GLN A 78 -9.20 3.74 -11.42
N VAL A 79 -9.27 3.36 -10.15
CA VAL A 79 -8.81 2.05 -9.69
C VAL A 79 -9.88 1.34 -8.88
N ALA A 80 -9.90 0.04 -9.01
CA ALA A 80 -10.79 -0.89 -8.31
C ALA A 80 -10.10 -2.25 -8.28
N PRO A 81 -10.60 -3.24 -7.54
CA PRO A 81 -10.05 -4.60 -7.60
C PRO A 81 -10.15 -5.18 -9.01
N LEU A 82 -9.16 -5.76 -9.50
CA LEU A 82 -7.78 -6.09 -9.22
C LEU A 82 -6.83 -5.30 -10.13
N ILE A 83 -6.94 -4.01 -10.11
CA ILE A 83 -6.01 -3.15 -10.88
C ILE A 83 -4.61 -3.30 -10.26
N VAL A 84 -3.61 -3.41 -11.11
CA VAL A 84 -2.19 -3.46 -10.72
C VAL A 84 -1.50 -2.20 -11.21
N HIS A 85 -0.84 -1.51 -10.29
CA HIS A 85 -0.05 -0.32 -10.57
C HIS A 85 1.43 -0.63 -10.32
N TYR A 86 2.30 -0.17 -11.22
CA TYR A 86 3.75 -0.31 -11.07
C TYR A 86 4.40 1.08 -11.09
N SER A 87 5.37 1.30 -10.20
CA SER A 87 6.25 2.46 -10.27
C SER A 87 7.71 2.02 -10.20
N SER A 88 8.52 2.56 -11.11
CA SER A 88 9.97 2.36 -11.10
C SER A 88 10.61 3.22 -10.00
N PRO A 89 11.87 2.90 -9.61
CA PRO A 89 12.58 3.71 -8.61
C PRO A 89 12.56 5.19 -8.97
N GLU A 90 12.30 6.01 -7.95
CA GLU A 90 12.30 7.48 -8.04
C GLU A 90 11.27 8.08 -9.00
N SER A 91 10.32 7.27 -9.47
CA SER A 91 9.19 7.79 -10.25
C SER A 91 8.11 8.32 -9.31
N GLY A 92 7.74 9.57 -9.47
CA GLY A 92 6.62 10.15 -8.73
C GLY A 92 5.30 9.56 -9.21
N TYR A 93 4.41 9.23 -8.28
CA TYR A 93 3.08 8.74 -8.58
C TYR A 93 2.07 9.26 -7.55
N GLY A 94 0.83 9.27 -7.95
CA GLY A 94 -0.26 9.79 -7.13
C GLY A 94 -0.80 11.12 -7.68
N PRO A 95 -1.59 11.83 -6.89
CA PRO A 95 -2.06 11.43 -5.57
C PRO A 95 -2.90 10.15 -5.61
N ILE A 96 -2.93 9.43 -4.48
CA ILE A 96 -3.83 8.29 -4.32
C ILE A 96 -5.05 8.78 -3.53
N THR A 97 -6.20 8.78 -4.17
CA THR A 97 -7.44 9.25 -3.56
C THR A 97 -8.37 8.07 -3.32
N ALA A 98 -8.71 7.83 -2.06
CA ALA A 98 -9.71 6.83 -1.72
C ALA A 98 -11.11 7.38 -1.98
N GLY A 99 -11.99 6.52 -2.48
CA GLY A 99 -13.41 6.84 -2.63
C GLY A 99 -14.15 6.79 -1.30
N PRO A 100 -15.49 6.93 -1.32
CA PRO A 100 -16.28 7.04 -0.08
C PRO A 100 -16.29 5.78 0.77
N GLU A 101 -15.88 4.64 0.22
CA GLU A 101 -15.77 3.38 0.97
C GLU A 101 -14.33 3.01 1.32
N GLY A 102 -13.39 3.91 1.09
CA GLY A 102 -11.97 3.64 1.27
C GLY A 102 -11.34 2.94 0.08
N LEU A 103 -10.05 2.68 0.20
CA LEU A 103 -9.28 2.00 -0.83
C LEU A 103 -8.21 1.15 -0.15
N SER A 104 -8.21 -0.14 -0.42
CA SER A 104 -7.21 -1.06 0.11
C SER A 104 -6.37 -1.62 -1.02
N TYR A 105 -5.05 -1.66 -0.80
CA TYR A 105 -4.13 -2.16 -1.79
C TYR A 105 -2.90 -2.81 -1.15
N TYR A 106 -2.50 -3.93 -1.76
CA TYR A 106 -1.20 -4.54 -1.45
C TYR A 106 -0.09 -3.67 -2.02
N THR A 107 0.97 -3.48 -1.26
CA THR A 107 2.20 -2.86 -1.74
C THR A 107 3.31 -3.90 -1.66
N LEU A 108 3.93 -4.17 -2.81
CA LEU A 108 4.98 -5.17 -2.97
C LEU A 108 6.22 -4.45 -3.49
N ARG A 109 7.28 -4.48 -2.71
CA ARG A 109 8.55 -3.82 -3.05
C ARG A 109 9.64 -4.86 -3.22
N ALA A 110 10.40 -4.72 -4.29
CA ALA A 110 11.60 -5.51 -4.54
C ALA A 110 12.84 -4.63 -4.41
N ASN A 111 13.89 -5.21 -3.93
CA ASN A 111 15.18 -4.54 -3.83
C ASN A 111 16.13 -4.95 -4.95
#